data_6f13e49d6518056e1b4f045911fa7c22
#
_entry.id   6f13e49d6518056e1b4f045911fa7c22
#
_cell.length_a   1.000
_cell.length_b   1.000
_cell.length_c   1.000
_cell.angle_alpha   90.00
_cell.angle_beta   90.00
_cell.angle_gamma   90.00
#
_symmetry.space_group_name_H-M   'P 1'
#
loop_
_entity.id
_entity.type
_entity.pdbx_description
1 polymer ?
#
loop_
_entity_poly.entity_id
_entity_poly.type
_entity_poly.pdbx_seq_one_letter_code
_entity_poly.pdbx_strand_id
1 'polypeptide(L)'
;MPLLFVLLLVFMPLCAGANPATVTILTIDGAISPASADYFARGLRRSVESGSRLVVLKLDTPGGLDAAMRDIIKGILASPIPVATFVYPSGARAASAGTYILYASHVAAMAPGTNLGAASPVQIGIGGPENEPAARPAHAGSEPGTTLPAPPPQPSTMTLKLTHDASAYIRSLAQLRGRNAEWAEKAVSEAASLSADEALELHVVDHVATEVGDLLKQVHGTRVSAGGTTVTIDVAGAEIVAFDPDWRARLLFVIASPSLALVLMMLGVYGLLFEFSSPGYILPGVVGGICLLLGLLALQMLPFSYAGLGLIALGMAFLVAEVFVPLSGALAVGGLVAFVIGAMILVDTDTPGDGVSLPLIFTIAGASALFVVLVMGMAMKARRRPVVSGPEQLSNGRGEVLADFSDEGWATIHGETWRVRSAVPLTQGQQVRVTRIDGLTLDVEPQSAELKGST
;
A
#
# COMPACT_ATOMS: atom_id res chain seq x y z
N MET A 1 -44.65 70.37 -10.44
CA MET A 1 -44.83 68.99 -10.65
C MET A 1 -43.51 68.16 -10.71
N PRO A 2 -42.53 68.35 -9.81
CA PRO A 2 -41.40 67.38 -9.73
C PRO A 2 -41.39 66.53 -8.46
N LEU A 3 -42.36 66.69 -7.54
CA LEU A 3 -42.34 65.92 -6.24
C LEU A 3 -43.04 64.54 -6.31
N LEU A 4 -43.75 64.24 -7.38
CA LEU A 4 -44.49 62.98 -7.51
C LEU A 4 -43.64 61.84 -8.14
N PHE A 5 -42.47 62.16 -8.71
CA PHE A 5 -41.59 61.18 -9.36
C PHE A 5 -40.56 60.56 -8.42
N VAL A 6 -40.31 61.19 -7.25
CA VAL A 6 -39.32 60.68 -6.26
C VAL A 6 -39.94 59.63 -5.34
N LEU A 7 -41.25 59.53 -5.22
CA LEU A 7 -41.95 58.61 -4.28
C LEU A 7 -42.20 57.20 -4.93
N LEU A 8 -41.96 57.05 -6.24
CA LEU A 8 -42.23 55.77 -6.94
C LEU A 8 -40.96 54.88 -6.98
N LEU A 9 -39.79 55.36 -6.58
CA LEU A 9 -38.52 54.60 -6.61
C LEU A 9 -38.19 53.91 -5.26
N VAL A 10 -39.00 54.08 -4.23
CA VAL A 10 -38.75 53.53 -2.88
C VAL A 10 -39.46 52.16 -2.63
N PHE A 11 -40.34 51.74 -3.56
CA PHE A 11 -41.06 50.48 -3.43
C PHE A 11 -40.70 49.46 -4.55
N MET A 12 -39.42 49.35 -4.89
CA MET A 12 -38.94 48.14 -5.52
C MET A 12 -38.76 47.09 -4.39
N PRO A 13 -39.57 46.04 -4.35
CA PRO A 13 -39.27 44.95 -3.40
C PRO A 13 -37.90 44.42 -3.78
N LEU A 14 -36.93 44.55 -2.86
CA LEU A 14 -35.71 43.74 -2.93
C LEU A 14 -36.21 42.30 -2.94
N CYS A 15 -36.40 41.73 -4.12
CA CYS A 15 -36.41 40.28 -4.27
C CYS A 15 -35.04 39.82 -3.79
N ALA A 16 -34.94 39.59 -2.48
CA ALA A 16 -33.84 38.79 -1.94
C ALA A 16 -33.94 37.48 -2.69
N GLY A 17 -33.14 37.34 -3.72
CA GLY A 17 -33.00 36.08 -4.44
C GLY A 17 -32.68 35.04 -3.38
N ALA A 18 -33.66 34.18 -3.09
CA ALA A 18 -33.41 33.03 -2.26
C ALA A 18 -32.25 32.28 -2.93
N ASN A 19 -31.12 32.24 -2.28
CA ASN A 19 -30.02 31.41 -2.77
C ASN A 19 -30.61 30.03 -3.08
N PRO A 20 -30.41 29.48 -4.30
CA PRO A 20 -30.95 28.19 -4.63
C PRO A 20 -30.51 27.18 -3.57
N ALA A 21 -31.46 26.32 -3.13
CA ALA A 21 -31.11 25.27 -2.21
C ALA A 21 -29.95 24.46 -2.82
N THR A 22 -28.92 24.19 -2.04
CA THR A 22 -27.77 23.42 -2.53
C THR A 22 -27.75 22.04 -1.89
N VAL A 23 -27.36 21.04 -2.68
CA VAL A 23 -27.09 19.67 -2.25
C VAL A 23 -25.62 19.36 -2.53
N THR A 24 -24.88 19.00 -1.50
CA THR A 24 -23.47 18.63 -1.65
C THR A 24 -23.35 17.12 -1.86
N ILE A 25 -22.58 16.72 -2.88
CA ILE A 25 -22.26 15.31 -3.13
C ILE A 25 -20.82 15.05 -2.66
N LEU A 26 -20.67 14.04 -1.82
CA LEU A 26 -19.40 13.43 -1.46
C LEU A 26 -19.32 12.04 -2.09
N THR A 27 -18.15 11.61 -2.53
CA THR A 27 -17.98 10.26 -3.12
C THR A 27 -16.87 9.53 -2.41
N ILE A 28 -17.19 8.35 -1.86
CA ILE A 28 -16.22 7.38 -1.34
C ILE A 28 -16.32 6.15 -2.23
N ASP A 29 -15.23 5.86 -2.95
CA ASP A 29 -15.05 4.71 -3.81
C ASP A 29 -13.78 3.98 -3.35
N GLY A 30 -13.96 2.77 -2.78
CA GLY A 30 -12.89 1.98 -2.20
C GLY A 30 -12.95 1.83 -0.67
N ALA A 31 -11.83 1.42 -0.05
CA ALA A 31 -11.78 1.07 1.36
C ALA A 31 -12.02 2.26 2.29
N ILE A 32 -12.76 2.01 3.38
CA ILE A 32 -12.94 2.97 4.47
C ILE A 32 -11.64 3.08 5.26
N SER A 33 -10.97 4.22 5.13
CA SER A 33 -9.66 4.51 5.66
C SER A 33 -9.63 5.85 6.41
N PRO A 34 -8.59 6.19 7.15
CA PRO A 34 -8.44 7.52 7.74
C PRO A 34 -8.53 8.65 6.70
N ALA A 35 -8.09 8.40 5.45
CA ALA A 35 -8.21 9.37 4.38
C ALA A 35 -9.67 9.63 3.98
N SER A 36 -10.50 8.57 3.87
CA SER A 36 -11.92 8.71 3.55
C SER A 36 -12.69 9.37 4.70
N ALA A 37 -12.33 9.07 5.95
CA ALA A 37 -12.93 9.71 7.12
C ALA A 37 -12.61 11.21 7.18
N ASP A 38 -11.37 11.62 6.94
CA ASP A 38 -10.96 13.02 6.88
C ASP A 38 -11.62 13.76 5.69
N TYR A 39 -11.67 13.14 4.52
CA TYR A 39 -12.39 13.67 3.37
C TYR A 39 -13.87 13.92 3.66
N PHE A 40 -14.55 12.93 4.24
CA PHE A 40 -15.95 13.05 4.65
C PHE A 40 -16.14 14.20 5.68
N ALA A 41 -15.31 14.26 6.71
CA ALA A 41 -15.39 15.29 7.74
C ALA A 41 -15.20 16.71 7.18
N ARG A 42 -14.25 16.90 6.25
CA ARG A 42 -14.04 18.19 5.57
C ARG A 42 -15.21 18.55 4.65
N GLY A 43 -15.71 17.58 3.88
CA GLY A 43 -16.85 17.77 3.00
C GLY A 43 -18.11 18.13 3.77
N LEU A 44 -18.37 17.42 4.87
CA LEU A 44 -19.51 17.71 5.75
C LEU A 44 -19.42 19.12 6.34
N ARG A 45 -18.27 19.51 6.88
CA ARG A 45 -18.02 20.86 7.41
C ARG A 45 -18.24 21.93 6.36
N ARG A 46 -17.68 21.73 5.16
CA ARG A 46 -17.87 22.65 4.06
C ARG A 46 -19.33 22.79 3.63
N SER A 47 -20.08 21.66 3.65
CA SER A 47 -21.50 21.64 3.35
C SER A 47 -22.32 22.45 4.36
N VAL A 48 -21.97 22.36 5.64
CA VAL A 48 -22.58 23.16 6.71
C VAL A 48 -22.28 24.64 6.52
N GLU A 49 -21.01 24.99 6.28
CA GLU A 49 -20.57 26.38 6.05
C GLU A 49 -21.23 27.01 4.82
N SER A 50 -21.43 26.23 3.75
CA SER A 50 -22.09 26.71 2.53
C SER A 50 -23.62 26.74 2.61
N GLY A 51 -24.21 26.27 3.72
CA GLY A 51 -25.66 26.24 3.92
C GLY A 51 -26.38 25.20 3.08
N SER A 52 -25.70 24.08 2.75
CA SER A 52 -26.33 22.98 2.00
C SER A 52 -27.51 22.39 2.78
N ARG A 53 -28.58 22.03 2.04
CA ARG A 53 -29.80 21.44 2.64
C ARG A 53 -29.70 19.95 2.86
N LEU A 54 -28.81 19.27 2.13
CA LEU A 54 -28.60 17.84 2.19
C LEU A 54 -27.15 17.55 1.77
N VAL A 55 -26.52 16.58 2.41
CA VAL A 55 -25.29 15.93 1.92
C VAL A 55 -25.67 14.57 1.39
N VAL A 56 -25.30 14.26 0.15
CA VAL A 56 -25.43 12.91 -0.42
C VAL A 56 -24.03 12.29 -0.43
N LEU A 57 -23.85 11.24 0.36
CA LEU A 57 -22.65 10.41 0.36
C LEU A 57 -22.86 9.25 -0.64
N LYS A 58 -22.28 9.35 -1.83
CA LYS A 58 -22.19 8.22 -2.76
C LYS A 58 -21.14 7.24 -2.21
N LEU A 59 -21.55 5.98 -2.08
CA LEU A 59 -20.73 4.97 -1.42
C LEU A 59 -20.60 3.71 -2.30
N ASP A 60 -19.35 3.34 -2.57
CA ASP A 60 -18.96 2.02 -3.08
C ASP A 60 -17.76 1.54 -2.28
N THR A 61 -17.96 0.55 -1.41
CA THR A 61 -16.91 0.11 -0.50
C THR A 61 -17.00 -1.39 -0.17
N PRO A 62 -15.86 -2.09 -0.18
CA PRO A 62 -15.76 -3.44 0.36
C PRO A 62 -15.74 -3.48 1.90
N GLY A 63 -15.61 -2.33 2.56
CA GLY A 63 -15.39 -2.21 3.99
C GLY A 63 -14.14 -1.41 4.33
N GLY A 64 -13.54 -1.66 5.47
CA GLY A 64 -12.30 -1.01 5.89
C GLY A 64 -12.12 -0.94 7.40
N LEU A 65 -11.35 0.03 7.89
CA LEU A 65 -10.97 0.14 9.29
C LEU A 65 -12.14 0.59 10.19
N ASP A 66 -12.36 -0.13 11.29
CA ASP A 66 -13.42 0.19 12.29
C ASP A 66 -13.30 1.61 12.82
N ALA A 67 -12.08 2.07 13.15
CA ALA A 67 -11.86 3.43 13.65
C ALA A 67 -12.33 4.50 12.64
N ALA A 68 -11.98 4.36 11.36
CA ALA A 68 -12.38 5.28 10.31
C ALA A 68 -13.89 5.26 10.07
N MET A 69 -14.51 4.08 10.08
CA MET A 69 -15.95 3.89 10.01
C MET A 69 -16.65 4.64 11.18
N ARG A 70 -16.20 4.43 12.41
CA ARG A 70 -16.76 5.10 13.61
C ARG A 70 -16.63 6.62 13.54
N ASP A 71 -15.54 7.15 12.96
CA ASP A 71 -15.36 8.59 12.79
C ASP A 71 -16.32 9.18 11.74
N ILE A 72 -16.58 8.49 10.63
CA ILE A 72 -17.62 8.86 9.67
C ILE A 72 -18.99 8.84 10.36
N ILE A 73 -19.32 7.77 11.08
CA ILE A 73 -20.59 7.63 11.78
C ILE A 73 -20.78 8.74 12.81
N LYS A 74 -19.79 9.06 13.64
CA LYS A 74 -19.83 10.19 14.56
C LYS A 74 -20.13 11.50 13.83
N GLY A 75 -19.49 11.73 12.68
CA GLY A 75 -19.74 12.89 11.84
C GLY A 75 -21.20 12.95 11.35
N ILE A 76 -21.76 11.82 10.89
CA ILE A 76 -23.16 11.73 10.47
C ILE A 76 -24.11 12.02 11.64
N LEU A 77 -23.88 11.40 12.80
CA LEU A 77 -24.75 11.54 13.97
C LEU A 77 -24.71 12.97 14.55
N ALA A 78 -23.58 13.63 14.50
CA ALA A 78 -23.40 15.01 14.96
C ALA A 78 -23.79 16.07 13.92
N SER A 79 -24.14 15.66 12.71
CA SER A 79 -24.43 16.60 11.61
C SER A 79 -25.68 17.44 11.88
N PRO A 80 -25.60 18.77 11.77
CA PRO A 80 -26.77 19.64 11.86
C PRO A 80 -27.64 19.63 10.58
N ILE A 81 -27.12 19.10 9.47
CA ILE A 81 -27.83 18.95 8.21
C ILE A 81 -28.00 17.46 7.87
N PRO A 82 -29.08 17.08 7.19
CA PRO A 82 -29.30 15.69 6.80
C PRO A 82 -28.16 15.14 5.94
N VAL A 83 -27.82 13.87 6.19
CA VAL A 83 -26.88 13.09 5.36
C VAL A 83 -27.63 11.91 4.79
N ALA A 84 -27.66 11.78 3.46
CA ALA A 84 -28.17 10.61 2.74
C ALA A 84 -27.00 9.78 2.24
N THR A 85 -26.88 8.53 2.67
CA THR A 85 -25.92 7.60 2.05
C THR A 85 -26.61 6.86 0.92
N PHE A 86 -25.99 6.89 -0.24
CA PHE A 86 -26.49 6.28 -1.47
C PHE A 86 -25.47 5.30 -2.03
N VAL A 87 -25.79 4.01 -1.97
CA VAL A 87 -24.95 2.96 -2.59
C VAL A 87 -25.08 3.08 -4.10
N TYR A 88 -24.04 3.57 -4.75
CA TYR A 88 -24.05 3.99 -6.15
C TYR A 88 -22.62 3.97 -6.74
N PRO A 89 -22.46 3.66 -8.03
CA PRO A 89 -23.44 3.35 -9.07
C PRO A 89 -24.01 1.93 -9.01
N SER A 90 -24.84 1.54 -9.98
CA SER A 90 -25.26 0.13 -10.16
C SER A 90 -24.02 -0.76 -10.24
N GLY A 91 -24.03 -1.88 -9.48
CA GLY A 91 -22.87 -2.74 -9.28
C GLY A 91 -22.01 -2.37 -8.05
N ALA A 92 -22.24 -1.20 -7.44
CA ALA A 92 -21.59 -0.81 -6.19
C ALA A 92 -22.05 -1.65 -5.00
N ARG A 93 -21.29 -1.59 -3.92
CA ARG A 93 -21.62 -2.29 -2.67
C ARG A 93 -21.37 -1.41 -1.43
N ALA A 94 -22.13 -1.70 -0.38
CA ALA A 94 -21.87 -1.17 0.96
C ALA A 94 -21.58 -2.35 1.89
N ALA A 95 -20.42 -3.00 1.73
CA ALA A 95 -20.04 -4.14 2.55
C ALA A 95 -19.37 -3.72 3.85
N SER A 96 -19.48 -4.56 4.90
CA SER A 96 -18.79 -4.38 6.18
C SER A 96 -18.99 -2.98 6.76
N ALA A 97 -17.94 -2.16 6.89
CA ALA A 97 -18.02 -0.76 7.37
C ALA A 97 -19.07 0.08 6.62
N GLY A 98 -19.29 -0.19 5.32
CA GLY A 98 -20.29 0.49 4.51
C GLY A 98 -21.70 0.28 5.01
N THR A 99 -22.02 -0.93 5.48
CA THR A 99 -23.33 -1.26 6.06
C THR A 99 -23.60 -0.41 7.31
N TYR A 100 -22.63 -0.26 8.21
CA TYR A 100 -22.77 0.58 9.41
C TYR A 100 -22.96 2.06 9.06
N ILE A 101 -22.20 2.58 8.08
CA ILE A 101 -22.32 3.98 7.61
C ILE A 101 -23.73 4.21 7.04
N LEU A 102 -24.24 3.26 6.25
CA LEU A 102 -25.60 3.32 5.70
C LEU A 102 -26.64 3.34 6.80
N TYR A 103 -26.53 2.46 7.81
CA TYR A 103 -27.43 2.40 8.94
C TYR A 103 -27.41 3.68 9.82
N ALA A 104 -26.27 4.33 9.93
CA ALA A 104 -26.12 5.58 10.70
C ALA A 104 -26.77 6.78 10.01
N SER A 105 -26.90 6.75 8.70
CA SER A 105 -27.33 7.88 7.88
C SER A 105 -28.79 8.27 8.09
N HIS A 106 -29.10 9.55 7.90
CA HIS A 106 -30.46 10.08 8.05
C HIS A 106 -31.39 9.52 6.98
N VAL A 107 -30.87 9.31 5.78
CA VAL A 107 -31.52 8.60 4.69
C VAL A 107 -30.57 7.53 4.18
N ALA A 108 -31.08 6.32 3.99
CA ALA A 108 -30.36 5.20 3.39
C ALA A 108 -30.98 4.87 2.04
N ALA A 109 -30.15 4.87 0.99
CA ALA A 109 -30.62 4.59 -0.35
C ALA A 109 -29.65 3.69 -1.12
N MET A 110 -30.19 2.93 -2.08
CA MET A 110 -29.42 2.04 -2.95
C MET A 110 -29.83 2.21 -4.40
N ALA A 111 -28.85 2.05 -5.31
CA ALA A 111 -29.15 1.93 -6.73
C ALA A 111 -29.53 0.48 -7.08
N PRO A 112 -30.32 0.26 -8.13
CA PRO A 112 -30.60 -1.10 -8.62
C PRO A 112 -29.31 -1.86 -8.95
N GLY A 113 -29.26 -3.15 -8.60
CA GLY A 113 -28.09 -3.99 -8.85
C GLY A 113 -26.92 -3.73 -7.89
N THR A 114 -27.17 -3.09 -6.76
CA THR A 114 -26.21 -2.94 -5.65
C THR A 114 -26.53 -3.90 -4.53
N ASN A 115 -25.57 -4.10 -3.62
CA ASN A 115 -25.76 -4.94 -2.42
C ASN A 115 -25.17 -4.29 -1.18
N LEU A 116 -25.66 -4.73 -0.01
CA LEU A 116 -25.11 -4.36 1.29
C LEU A 116 -25.07 -5.58 2.21
N GLY A 117 -24.28 -5.53 3.26
CA GLY A 117 -24.18 -6.60 4.27
C GLY A 117 -22.78 -7.04 4.58
N ALA A 118 -22.59 -8.36 4.87
CA ALA A 118 -21.30 -8.95 5.24
C ALA A 118 -20.54 -8.11 6.29
N ALA A 119 -21.24 -7.76 7.39
CA ALA A 119 -20.76 -6.79 8.38
C ALA A 119 -20.04 -7.43 9.58
N SER A 120 -19.64 -8.69 9.47
CA SER A 120 -18.91 -9.41 10.52
C SER A 120 -17.54 -8.78 10.77
N PRO A 121 -17.13 -8.55 12.03
CA PRO A 121 -15.81 -8.04 12.34
C PRO A 121 -14.76 -9.12 12.05
N VAL A 122 -13.75 -8.78 11.26
CA VAL A 122 -12.58 -9.62 11.02
C VAL A 122 -11.42 -9.15 11.88
N GLN A 123 -10.71 -10.09 12.51
CA GLN A 123 -9.50 -9.78 13.27
C GLN A 123 -8.32 -9.61 12.32
N ILE A 124 -7.74 -8.43 12.31
CA ILE A 124 -6.47 -8.16 11.65
C ILE A 124 -5.38 -8.34 12.71
N GLY A 125 -4.71 -9.51 12.74
CA GLY A 125 -3.73 -9.82 13.78
C GLY A 125 -2.67 -10.85 13.39
N ILE A 126 -1.62 -10.94 14.21
CA ILE A 126 -0.56 -11.94 14.13
C ILE A 126 -1.14 -13.29 14.59
N GLY A 127 -1.64 -14.06 13.66
CA GLY A 127 -2.22 -15.37 13.87
C GLY A 127 -3.17 -15.63 12.71
N GLY A 128 -2.85 -16.61 11.89
CA GLY A 128 -3.82 -17.14 10.94
C GLY A 128 -5.09 -17.56 11.70
N PRO A 129 -6.16 -18.00 10.99
CA PRO A 129 -7.39 -18.39 11.65
C PRO A 129 -7.04 -19.30 12.84
N GLU A 130 -7.35 -18.83 14.05
CA GLU A 130 -7.20 -19.62 15.28
C GLU A 130 -8.20 -20.80 15.25
N ASN A 131 -7.95 -21.71 14.35
CA ASN A 131 -8.56 -23.03 14.31
C ASN A 131 -7.59 -24.10 14.81
N GLU A 132 -6.66 -23.76 15.70
CA GLU A 132 -6.02 -24.80 16.50
C GLU A 132 -6.95 -25.16 17.66
N PRO A 133 -7.48 -26.38 17.67
CA PRO A 133 -8.09 -26.91 18.89
C PRO A 133 -6.98 -26.91 19.93
N ALA A 134 -7.17 -26.22 21.05
CA ALA A 134 -6.29 -26.34 22.20
C ALA A 134 -6.09 -27.85 22.44
N ALA A 135 -4.85 -28.31 22.24
CA ALA A 135 -4.48 -29.69 22.48
C ALA A 135 -4.85 -30.02 23.93
N ARG A 136 -5.97 -30.69 24.13
CA ARG A 136 -6.26 -31.28 25.41
C ARG A 136 -5.13 -32.23 25.71
N PRO A 137 -4.54 -32.24 26.92
CA PRO A 137 -3.57 -33.23 27.30
C PRO A 137 -4.20 -34.60 27.07
N ALA A 138 -3.51 -35.40 26.26
CA ALA A 138 -3.93 -36.77 25.96
C ALA A 138 -4.00 -37.54 27.27
N HIS A 139 -5.20 -37.82 27.73
CA HIS A 139 -5.40 -38.87 28.72
C HIS A 139 -5.05 -40.20 28.01
N ALA A 140 -3.92 -40.75 28.40
CA ALA A 140 -3.53 -42.12 28.03
C ALA A 140 -4.61 -43.09 28.51
N GLY A 141 -5.34 -43.72 27.59
CA GLY A 141 -6.26 -44.79 27.87
C GLY A 141 -7.59 -44.67 27.13
N SER A 142 -7.62 -44.95 25.83
CA SER A 142 -8.84 -45.30 25.11
C SER A 142 -8.50 -46.22 23.94
N GLU A 143 -9.23 -47.31 23.90
CA GLU A 143 -9.14 -48.40 22.91
C GLU A 143 -9.38 -47.90 21.46
N PRO A 144 -8.83 -48.59 20.44
CA PRO A 144 -8.98 -48.24 19.05
C PRO A 144 -10.34 -48.70 18.51
N GLY A 145 -11.23 -47.75 18.25
CA GLY A 145 -12.47 -48.06 17.55
C GLY A 145 -13.66 -47.18 17.89
N THR A 146 -13.67 -45.93 17.45
CA THR A 146 -14.85 -45.18 16.96
C THR A 146 -14.44 -43.74 16.78
N THR A 147 -14.10 -43.33 15.58
CA THR A 147 -13.91 -41.92 15.23
C THR A 147 -15.29 -41.24 15.15
N LEU A 148 -15.72 -40.64 16.25
CA LEU A 148 -16.80 -39.67 16.21
C LEU A 148 -16.30 -38.43 15.42
N PRO A 149 -17.13 -37.82 14.58
CA PRO A 149 -16.76 -36.59 13.91
C PRO A 149 -16.35 -35.52 14.94
N ALA A 150 -15.21 -34.85 14.73
CA ALA A 150 -14.78 -33.77 15.61
C ALA A 150 -15.88 -32.71 15.63
N PRO A 151 -16.26 -32.16 16.81
CA PRO A 151 -17.19 -31.04 16.87
C PRO A 151 -16.63 -29.85 16.07
N PRO A 152 -17.51 -29.06 15.42
CA PRO A 152 -17.08 -27.88 14.66
C PRO A 152 -16.25 -26.94 15.55
N PRO A 153 -15.21 -26.30 15.02
CA PRO A 153 -14.37 -25.39 15.77
C PRO A 153 -15.22 -24.27 16.38
N GLN A 154 -15.13 -24.09 17.70
CA GLN A 154 -15.82 -23.03 18.38
C GLN A 154 -15.07 -21.71 18.21
N PRO A 155 -15.74 -20.57 17.91
CA PRO A 155 -15.09 -19.29 17.77
C PRO A 155 -14.38 -18.89 19.07
N SER A 156 -13.22 -18.23 18.94
CA SER A 156 -12.45 -17.79 20.10
C SER A 156 -13.28 -16.82 20.96
N THR A 157 -12.98 -16.76 22.26
CA THR A 157 -13.65 -15.81 23.18
C THR A 157 -13.51 -14.36 22.70
N MET A 158 -12.40 -14.04 22.02
CA MET A 158 -12.15 -12.70 21.47
C MET A 158 -13.06 -12.42 20.27
N THR A 159 -13.19 -13.38 19.35
CA THR A 159 -14.12 -13.30 18.21
C THR A 159 -15.56 -13.09 18.69
N LEU A 160 -16.00 -13.86 19.70
CA LEU A 160 -17.33 -13.69 20.28
C LEU A 160 -17.54 -12.29 20.86
N LYS A 161 -16.56 -11.75 21.58
CA LYS A 161 -16.66 -10.36 22.13
C LYS A 161 -16.79 -9.33 21.01
N LEU A 162 -15.98 -9.42 19.97
CA LEU A 162 -16.02 -8.49 18.84
C LEU A 162 -17.35 -8.57 18.10
N THR A 163 -17.85 -9.79 17.85
CA THR A 163 -19.14 -9.99 17.19
C THR A 163 -20.29 -9.42 18.01
N HIS A 164 -20.29 -9.64 19.34
CA HIS A 164 -21.32 -9.10 20.21
C HIS A 164 -21.29 -7.57 20.31
N ASP A 165 -20.11 -6.94 20.38
CA ASP A 165 -19.97 -5.47 20.35
C ASP A 165 -20.48 -4.91 19.02
N ALA A 166 -20.05 -5.49 17.92
CA ALA A 166 -20.46 -5.10 16.56
C ALA A 166 -21.98 -5.25 16.36
N SER A 167 -22.58 -6.37 16.83
CA SER A 167 -24.02 -6.59 16.78
C SER A 167 -24.80 -5.57 17.62
N ALA A 168 -24.31 -5.27 18.82
CA ALA A 168 -24.91 -4.24 19.66
C ALA A 168 -24.85 -2.86 19.03
N TYR A 169 -23.72 -2.52 18.41
CA TYR A 169 -23.51 -1.23 17.76
C TYR A 169 -24.44 -1.05 16.55
N ILE A 170 -24.48 -2.00 15.62
CA ILE A 170 -25.35 -1.87 14.42
C ILE A 170 -26.83 -1.88 14.82
N ARG A 171 -27.24 -2.69 15.82
CA ARG A 171 -28.58 -2.69 16.37
C ARG A 171 -28.98 -1.32 16.90
N SER A 172 -28.07 -0.65 17.63
CA SER A 172 -28.31 0.70 18.15
C SER A 172 -28.54 1.73 17.05
N LEU A 173 -27.75 1.63 15.95
CA LEU A 173 -27.92 2.49 14.78
C LEU A 173 -29.25 2.22 14.06
N ALA A 174 -29.61 0.95 13.90
CA ALA A 174 -30.89 0.54 13.33
C ALA A 174 -32.08 1.11 14.13
N GLN A 175 -32.07 0.96 15.44
CA GLN A 175 -33.09 1.49 16.34
C GLN A 175 -33.19 3.01 16.29
N LEU A 176 -32.02 3.70 16.25
CA LEU A 176 -31.96 5.17 16.17
C LEU A 176 -32.63 5.70 14.88
N ARG A 177 -32.54 4.95 13.79
CA ARG A 177 -33.07 5.35 12.47
C ARG A 177 -34.42 4.68 12.14
N GLY A 178 -34.95 3.84 13.02
CA GLY A 178 -36.19 3.11 12.76
C GLY A 178 -36.11 2.04 11.68
N ARG A 179 -34.91 1.49 11.45
CA ARG A 179 -34.64 0.44 10.44
C ARG A 179 -34.64 -0.95 11.08
N ASN A 180 -34.60 -1.97 10.24
CA ASN A 180 -34.64 -3.37 10.65
C ASN A 180 -33.41 -3.75 11.48
N ALA A 181 -33.59 -3.88 12.79
CA ALA A 181 -32.53 -4.23 13.74
C ALA A 181 -32.22 -5.74 13.75
N GLU A 182 -33.21 -6.59 13.46
CA GLU A 182 -33.02 -8.04 13.41
C GLU A 182 -32.11 -8.42 12.24
N TRP A 183 -32.37 -7.87 11.07
CA TRP A 183 -31.51 -8.10 9.93
C TRP A 183 -30.10 -7.50 10.14
N ALA A 184 -30.02 -6.33 10.75
CA ALA A 184 -28.74 -5.71 11.10
C ALA A 184 -27.84 -6.65 11.93
N GLU A 185 -28.41 -7.38 12.89
CA GLU A 185 -27.67 -8.39 13.66
C GLU A 185 -27.25 -9.58 12.80
N LYS A 186 -28.10 -10.04 11.87
CA LYS A 186 -27.76 -11.13 10.94
C LYS A 186 -26.62 -10.75 9.99
N ALA A 187 -26.58 -9.48 9.56
CA ALA A 187 -25.46 -8.97 8.73
C ALA A 187 -24.11 -9.09 9.46
N VAL A 188 -24.12 -9.01 10.81
CA VAL A 188 -22.91 -9.15 11.63
C VAL A 188 -22.65 -10.60 12.02
N SER A 189 -23.66 -11.31 12.55
CA SER A 189 -23.49 -12.66 13.10
C SER A 189 -23.38 -13.76 12.04
N GLU A 190 -24.02 -13.58 10.89
CA GLU A 190 -24.15 -14.56 9.80
C GLU A 190 -23.51 -14.07 8.48
N ALA A 191 -22.90 -12.87 8.49
CA ALA A 191 -22.41 -12.20 7.27
C ALA A 191 -23.47 -12.08 6.16
N ALA A 192 -24.74 -11.94 6.55
CA ALA A 192 -25.85 -11.85 5.60
C ALA A 192 -25.74 -10.61 4.70
N SER A 193 -26.15 -10.75 3.45
CA SER A 193 -26.17 -9.67 2.45
C SER A 193 -27.53 -9.62 1.75
N LEU A 194 -27.91 -8.43 1.28
CA LEU A 194 -29.14 -8.18 0.55
C LEU A 194 -28.87 -7.41 -0.74
N SER A 195 -29.68 -7.66 -1.74
CA SER A 195 -29.85 -6.78 -2.91
C SER A 195 -30.62 -5.51 -2.54
N ALA A 196 -30.63 -4.52 -3.43
CA ALA A 196 -31.34 -3.25 -3.22
C ALA A 196 -32.83 -3.45 -2.97
N ASP A 197 -33.48 -4.33 -3.72
CA ASP A 197 -34.92 -4.57 -3.63
C ASP A 197 -35.28 -5.29 -2.32
N GLU A 198 -34.52 -6.33 -1.93
CA GLU A 198 -34.70 -7.02 -0.64
C GLU A 198 -34.46 -6.08 0.56
N ALA A 199 -33.48 -5.18 0.44
CA ALA A 199 -33.17 -4.21 1.48
C ALA A 199 -34.32 -3.20 1.67
N LEU A 200 -34.98 -2.80 0.61
CA LEU A 200 -36.17 -1.95 0.65
C LEU A 200 -37.35 -2.70 1.29
N GLU A 201 -37.65 -3.92 0.84
CA GLU A 201 -38.75 -4.76 1.37
C GLU A 201 -38.59 -5.02 2.89
N LEU A 202 -37.34 -5.28 3.33
CA LEU A 202 -37.04 -5.54 4.72
C LEU A 202 -36.85 -4.27 5.59
N HIS A 203 -37.08 -3.07 5.02
CA HIS A 203 -36.87 -1.79 5.71
C HIS A 203 -35.44 -1.62 6.28
N VAL A 204 -34.47 -2.11 5.53
CA VAL A 204 -33.03 -1.90 5.78
C VAL A 204 -32.58 -0.58 5.17
N VAL A 205 -33.15 -0.26 4.00
CA VAL A 205 -32.97 1.06 3.35
C VAL A 205 -34.34 1.74 3.17
N ASP A 206 -34.29 3.06 2.98
CA ASP A 206 -35.50 3.89 2.87
C ASP A 206 -35.95 4.03 1.42
N HIS A 207 -34.99 4.01 0.45
CA HIS A 207 -35.25 4.26 -0.96
C HIS A 207 -34.39 3.41 -1.88
N VAL A 208 -34.95 3.06 -3.04
CA VAL A 208 -34.19 2.60 -4.21
C VAL A 208 -34.35 3.65 -5.30
N ALA A 209 -33.21 4.15 -5.82
CA ALA A 209 -33.16 5.22 -6.80
C ALA A 209 -32.14 4.90 -7.91
N THR A 210 -32.42 5.28 -9.13
CA THR A 210 -31.53 4.98 -10.27
C THR A 210 -30.36 5.96 -10.37
N GLU A 211 -30.56 7.18 -9.91
CA GLU A 211 -29.56 8.26 -9.92
C GLU A 211 -29.80 9.26 -8.79
N VAL A 212 -28.85 10.16 -8.56
CA VAL A 212 -28.97 11.19 -7.51
C VAL A 212 -30.21 12.06 -7.72
N GLY A 213 -30.52 12.45 -8.96
CA GLY A 213 -31.70 13.27 -9.26
C GLY A 213 -33.02 12.58 -8.91
N ASP A 214 -33.09 11.25 -9.07
CA ASP A 214 -34.24 10.44 -8.67
C ASP A 214 -34.33 10.33 -7.14
N LEU A 215 -33.20 10.07 -6.46
CA LEU A 215 -33.13 10.10 -4.99
C LEU A 215 -33.62 11.42 -4.42
N LEU A 216 -33.18 12.57 -4.97
CA LEU A 216 -33.59 13.89 -4.50
C LEU A 216 -35.11 14.11 -4.61
N LYS A 217 -35.74 13.60 -5.66
CA LYS A 217 -37.21 13.65 -5.82
C LYS A 217 -37.93 12.84 -4.74
N GLN A 218 -37.39 11.66 -4.40
CA GLN A 218 -38.00 10.77 -3.41
C GLN A 218 -37.85 11.29 -1.99
N VAL A 219 -36.70 11.92 -1.63
CA VAL A 219 -36.42 12.43 -0.28
C VAL A 219 -36.98 13.84 -0.03
N HIS A 220 -37.39 14.56 -1.07
CA HIS A 220 -37.96 15.90 -0.92
C HIS A 220 -39.25 15.87 -0.05
N GLY A 221 -39.32 16.77 0.93
CA GLY A 221 -40.43 16.85 1.88
C GLY A 221 -40.35 15.84 3.04
N THR A 222 -39.40 14.91 3.03
CA THR A 222 -39.21 13.95 4.14
C THR A 222 -38.72 14.63 5.40
N ARG A 223 -39.22 14.21 6.57
CA ARG A 223 -38.77 14.71 7.85
C ARG A 223 -37.77 13.76 8.49
N VAL A 224 -36.61 14.28 8.86
CA VAL A 224 -35.55 13.51 9.53
C VAL A 224 -35.06 14.25 10.79
N SER A 225 -34.50 13.50 11.74
CA SER A 225 -33.90 14.09 12.92
C SER A 225 -32.41 14.31 12.66
N ALA A 226 -31.97 15.57 12.53
CA ALA A 226 -30.58 15.96 12.35
C ALA A 226 -30.19 17.01 13.39
N GLY A 227 -29.01 16.88 14.01
CA GLY A 227 -28.56 17.81 15.06
C GLY A 227 -29.50 17.95 16.27
N GLY A 228 -30.29 16.90 16.58
CA GLY A 228 -31.26 16.91 17.68
C GLY A 228 -32.58 17.64 17.35
N THR A 229 -32.76 18.12 16.13
CA THR A 229 -33.98 18.79 15.66
C THR A 229 -34.62 18.05 14.48
N THR A 230 -35.93 18.18 14.33
CA THR A 230 -36.62 17.65 13.14
C THR A 230 -36.45 18.64 11.99
N VAL A 231 -35.81 18.21 10.93
CA VAL A 231 -35.55 18.98 9.71
C VAL A 231 -36.35 18.38 8.56
N THR A 232 -37.02 19.22 7.78
CA THR A 232 -37.66 18.80 6.52
C THR A 232 -36.62 18.98 5.39
N ILE A 233 -36.38 17.93 4.62
CA ILE A 233 -35.48 17.95 3.47
C ILE A 233 -36.16 18.71 2.33
N ASP A 234 -35.73 19.95 2.11
CA ASP A 234 -36.24 20.78 1.01
C ASP A 234 -35.15 20.93 -0.07
N VAL A 235 -35.25 20.11 -1.08
CA VAL A 235 -34.27 19.99 -2.19
C VAL A 235 -34.91 20.13 -3.56
N ALA A 236 -36.12 20.70 -3.65
CA ALA A 236 -36.77 20.95 -4.94
C ALA A 236 -35.96 21.95 -5.75
N GLY A 237 -35.52 21.57 -6.94
CA GLY A 237 -34.73 22.43 -7.81
C GLY A 237 -33.35 22.82 -7.25
N ALA A 238 -32.86 22.07 -6.26
CA ALA A 238 -31.57 22.34 -5.65
C ALA A 238 -30.42 22.20 -6.65
N GLU A 239 -29.46 23.09 -6.53
CA GLU A 239 -28.20 22.98 -7.25
C GLU A 239 -27.35 21.86 -6.63
N ILE A 240 -26.87 20.98 -7.48
CA ILE A 240 -26.01 19.86 -7.07
C ILE A 240 -24.56 20.32 -7.17
N VAL A 241 -23.85 20.35 -6.03
CA VAL A 241 -22.44 20.74 -5.94
C VAL A 241 -21.62 19.53 -5.52
N ALA A 242 -20.74 19.05 -6.39
CA ALA A 242 -19.78 18.02 -6.03
C ALA A 242 -18.64 18.60 -5.20
N PHE A 243 -18.36 17.97 -4.07
CA PHE A 243 -17.14 18.25 -3.29
C PHE A 243 -16.09 17.20 -3.65
N ASP A 244 -15.24 17.55 -4.61
CA ASP A 244 -14.17 16.66 -5.05
C ASP A 244 -13.03 16.60 -4.01
N PRO A 245 -12.39 15.44 -3.86
CA PRO A 245 -11.20 15.33 -3.03
C PRO A 245 -10.11 16.29 -3.52
N ASP A 246 -9.55 17.08 -2.61
CA ASP A 246 -8.40 17.92 -2.90
C ASP A 246 -7.16 17.06 -3.24
N TRP A 247 -6.09 17.69 -3.71
CA TRP A 247 -4.89 16.98 -4.11
C TRP A 247 -4.29 16.13 -2.97
N ARG A 248 -4.45 16.56 -1.69
CA ARG A 248 -3.97 15.81 -0.52
C ARG A 248 -4.79 14.54 -0.30
N ALA A 249 -6.13 14.66 -0.36
CA ALA A 249 -7.00 13.50 -0.25
C ALA A 249 -6.77 12.52 -1.41
N ARG A 250 -6.63 13.01 -2.65
CA ARG A 250 -6.31 12.17 -3.81
C ARG A 250 -4.98 11.44 -3.61
N LEU A 251 -3.95 12.14 -3.12
CA LEU A 251 -2.65 11.53 -2.82
C LEU A 251 -2.79 10.43 -1.76
N LEU A 252 -3.53 10.70 -0.67
CA LEU A 252 -3.75 9.71 0.39
C LEU A 252 -4.56 8.51 -0.09
N PHE A 253 -5.59 8.71 -0.92
CA PHE A 253 -6.34 7.60 -1.54
C PHE A 253 -5.45 6.73 -2.44
N VAL A 254 -4.60 7.37 -3.25
CA VAL A 254 -3.65 6.65 -4.11
C VAL A 254 -2.62 5.88 -3.25
N ILE A 255 -2.06 6.52 -2.22
CA ILE A 255 -1.08 5.88 -1.31
C ILE A 255 -1.73 4.72 -0.54
N ALA A 256 -2.99 4.85 -0.14
CA ALA A 256 -3.73 3.80 0.57
C ALA A 256 -4.10 2.59 -0.32
N SER A 257 -3.64 2.52 -1.57
CA SER A 257 -3.86 1.32 -2.40
C SER A 257 -2.83 0.22 -2.09
N PRO A 258 -3.27 -1.06 -1.95
CA PRO A 258 -2.36 -2.18 -1.66
C PRO A 258 -1.25 -2.33 -2.70
N SER A 259 -1.60 -2.13 -3.97
CA SER A 259 -0.66 -2.23 -5.09
C SER A 259 0.44 -1.17 -5.02
N LEU A 260 0.10 0.07 -4.69
CA LEU A 260 1.10 1.13 -4.57
C LEU A 260 1.96 0.95 -3.32
N ALA A 261 1.38 0.49 -2.20
CA ALA A 261 2.14 0.17 -0.99
C ALA A 261 3.26 -0.83 -1.29
N LEU A 262 2.95 -1.90 -2.02
CA LEU A 262 3.94 -2.90 -2.42
C LEU A 262 5.04 -2.31 -3.33
N VAL A 263 4.65 -1.50 -4.34
CA VAL A 263 5.61 -0.82 -5.24
C VAL A 263 6.52 0.11 -4.46
N LEU A 264 5.97 0.93 -3.55
CA LEU A 264 6.75 1.87 -2.74
C LEU A 264 7.72 1.13 -1.81
N MET A 265 7.29 0.03 -1.19
CA MET A 265 8.18 -0.79 -0.36
C MET A 265 9.35 -1.36 -1.18
N MET A 266 9.07 -1.88 -2.37
CA MET A 266 10.10 -2.45 -3.25
C MET A 266 11.09 -1.39 -3.74
N LEU A 267 10.59 -0.22 -4.19
CA LEU A 267 11.45 0.91 -4.57
C LEU A 267 12.28 1.39 -3.38
N GLY A 268 11.67 1.40 -2.18
CA GLY A 268 12.34 1.76 -0.95
C GLY A 268 13.53 0.87 -0.64
N VAL A 269 13.31 -0.43 -0.61
CA VAL A 269 14.35 -1.42 -0.32
C VAL A 269 15.44 -1.41 -1.37
N TYR A 270 15.09 -1.42 -2.67
CA TYR A 270 16.10 -1.42 -3.73
C TYR A 270 16.90 -0.11 -3.81
N GLY A 271 16.25 1.04 -3.55
CA GLY A 271 16.95 2.33 -3.50
C GLY A 271 17.99 2.37 -2.40
N LEU A 272 17.63 1.91 -1.18
CA LEU A 272 18.56 1.80 -0.05
C LEU A 272 19.68 0.80 -0.36
N LEU A 273 19.35 -0.35 -0.93
CA LEU A 273 20.31 -1.39 -1.26
C LEU A 273 21.33 -0.90 -2.29
N PHE A 274 20.88 -0.15 -3.28
CA PHE A 274 21.75 0.45 -4.28
C PHE A 274 22.74 1.43 -3.65
N GLU A 275 22.27 2.28 -2.73
CA GLU A 275 23.14 3.22 -2.00
C GLU A 275 24.18 2.50 -1.15
N PHE A 276 23.79 1.45 -0.41
CA PHE A 276 24.74 0.66 0.39
C PHE A 276 25.76 -0.10 -0.47
N SER A 277 25.36 -0.51 -1.67
CA SER A 277 26.24 -1.24 -2.60
C SER A 277 27.20 -0.34 -3.36
N SER A 278 26.84 0.93 -3.56
CA SER A 278 27.61 1.89 -4.36
C SER A 278 27.56 3.27 -3.69
N PRO A 279 28.24 3.43 -2.54
CA PRO A 279 28.17 4.69 -1.78
C PRO A 279 28.73 5.85 -2.61
N GLY A 280 27.96 6.94 -2.69
CA GLY A 280 28.34 8.17 -3.39
C GLY A 280 27.25 8.77 -4.29
N TYR A 281 26.19 8.02 -4.60
CA TYR A 281 25.10 8.55 -5.42
C TYR A 281 23.98 9.24 -4.62
N ILE A 282 23.94 9.17 -3.30
CA ILE A 282 23.00 9.77 -2.34
C ILE A 282 21.51 9.75 -2.77
N LEU A 283 21.22 10.09 -4.04
CA LEU A 283 19.86 10.23 -4.57
C LEU A 283 19.02 8.93 -4.46
N PRO A 284 19.51 7.73 -4.85
CA PRO A 284 18.74 6.50 -4.73
C PRO A 284 18.40 6.15 -3.28
N GLY A 285 19.32 6.40 -2.33
CA GLY A 285 19.12 6.18 -0.92
C GLY A 285 18.05 7.07 -0.31
N VAL A 286 18.10 8.38 -0.64
CA VAL A 286 17.10 9.35 -0.16
C VAL A 286 15.70 9.03 -0.74
N VAL A 287 15.60 8.81 -2.05
CA VAL A 287 14.32 8.42 -2.69
C VAL A 287 13.83 7.10 -2.12
N GLY A 288 14.73 6.12 -1.95
CA GLY A 288 14.42 4.83 -1.35
C GLY A 288 13.87 4.95 0.07
N GLY A 289 14.50 5.76 0.91
CA GLY A 289 14.03 6.03 2.26
C GLY A 289 12.64 6.66 2.31
N ILE A 290 12.37 7.65 1.44
CA ILE A 290 11.05 8.28 1.31
C ILE A 290 10.01 7.25 0.85
N CYS A 291 10.31 6.46 -0.19
CA CYS A 291 9.40 5.43 -0.69
C CYS A 291 9.09 4.39 0.38
N LEU A 292 10.07 3.95 1.17
CA LEU A 292 9.87 2.98 2.24
C LEU A 292 8.95 3.53 3.33
N LEU A 293 9.17 4.78 3.78
CA LEU A 293 8.32 5.42 4.78
C LEU A 293 6.89 5.61 4.28
N LEU A 294 6.70 6.00 3.01
CA LEU A 294 5.38 6.11 2.40
C LEU A 294 4.71 4.73 2.24
N GLY A 295 5.46 3.69 1.90
CA GLY A 295 4.95 2.32 1.83
C GLY A 295 4.50 1.81 3.19
N LEU A 296 5.25 2.08 4.26
CA LEU A 296 4.85 1.74 5.63
C LEU A 296 3.62 2.54 6.08
N LEU A 297 3.53 3.83 5.73
CA LEU A 297 2.33 4.63 5.98
C LEU A 297 1.12 4.05 5.26
N ALA A 298 1.27 3.64 4.00
CA ALA A 298 0.22 2.99 3.22
C ALA A 298 -0.30 1.72 3.90
N LEU A 299 0.61 0.88 4.39
CA LEU A 299 0.23 -0.34 5.13
C LEU A 299 -0.56 -0.03 6.40
N GLN A 300 -0.25 1.04 7.13
CA GLN A 300 -1.04 1.43 8.32
C GLN A 300 -2.49 1.81 7.98
N MET A 301 -2.77 2.17 6.73
CA MET A 301 -4.12 2.55 6.27
C MET A 301 -4.92 1.36 5.72
N LEU A 302 -4.33 0.18 5.65
CA LEU A 302 -4.89 -1.03 5.05
C LEU A 302 -4.99 -2.17 6.08
N PRO A 303 -5.95 -3.08 5.95
CA PRO A 303 -5.92 -4.35 6.65
C PRO A 303 -4.82 -5.23 6.06
N PHE A 304 -3.65 -5.30 6.70
CA PHE A 304 -2.54 -6.09 6.21
C PHE A 304 -2.19 -7.24 7.16
N SER A 305 -1.70 -8.34 6.56
CA SER A 305 -1.21 -9.51 7.29
C SER A 305 0.26 -9.33 7.68
N TYR A 306 0.56 -9.40 8.98
CA TYR A 306 1.94 -9.41 9.46
C TYR A 306 2.74 -10.60 8.94
N ALA A 307 2.08 -11.75 8.73
CA ALA A 307 2.73 -12.93 8.14
C ALA A 307 3.13 -12.67 6.68
N GLY A 308 2.23 -12.03 5.89
CA GLY A 308 2.54 -11.60 4.52
C GLY A 308 3.69 -10.61 4.48
N LEU A 309 3.68 -9.60 5.35
CA LEU A 309 4.77 -8.62 5.47
C LEU A 309 6.09 -9.29 5.86
N GLY A 310 6.06 -10.22 6.83
CA GLY A 310 7.22 -10.99 7.26
C GLY A 310 7.82 -11.85 6.13
N LEU A 311 6.98 -12.50 5.33
CA LEU A 311 7.41 -13.27 4.16
C LEU A 311 8.02 -12.38 3.06
N ILE A 312 7.45 -11.20 2.81
CA ILE A 312 8.03 -10.22 1.89
C ILE A 312 9.40 -9.77 2.39
N ALA A 313 9.51 -9.40 3.68
CA ALA A 313 10.78 -8.98 4.27
C ALA A 313 11.83 -10.11 4.22
N LEU A 314 11.46 -11.35 4.51
CA LEU A 314 12.32 -12.51 4.40
C LEU A 314 12.74 -12.76 2.96
N GLY A 315 11.80 -12.69 2.01
CA GLY A 315 12.08 -12.84 0.57
C GLY A 315 13.08 -11.80 0.08
N MET A 316 12.88 -10.52 0.46
CA MET A 316 13.82 -9.44 0.16
C MET A 316 15.19 -9.68 0.81
N ALA A 317 15.24 -10.11 2.06
CA ALA A 317 16.50 -10.42 2.75
C ALA A 317 17.27 -11.53 2.01
N PHE A 318 16.60 -12.56 1.52
CA PHE A 318 17.24 -13.62 0.73
C PHE A 318 17.74 -13.11 -0.63
N LEU A 319 16.98 -12.27 -1.33
CA LEU A 319 17.40 -11.66 -2.59
C LEU A 319 18.64 -10.77 -2.39
N VAL A 320 18.67 -10.01 -1.29
CA VAL A 320 19.84 -9.20 -0.90
C VAL A 320 21.03 -10.08 -0.55
N ALA A 321 20.82 -11.11 0.28
CA ALA A 321 21.89 -12.02 0.71
C ALA A 321 22.56 -12.72 -0.46
N GLU A 322 21.82 -13.12 -1.50
CA GLU A 322 22.36 -13.75 -2.70
C GLU A 322 23.36 -12.84 -3.44
N VAL A 323 23.18 -11.50 -3.39
CA VAL A 323 24.11 -10.55 -4.00
C VAL A 323 25.48 -10.58 -3.29
N PHE A 324 25.50 -10.73 -1.97
CA PHE A 324 26.72 -10.73 -1.16
C PHE A 324 27.35 -12.12 -1.03
N VAL A 325 26.52 -13.15 -0.95
CA VAL A 325 26.94 -14.55 -0.78
C VAL A 325 26.30 -15.41 -1.86
N PRO A 326 26.89 -15.44 -3.08
CA PRO A 326 26.28 -16.16 -4.21
C PRO A 326 26.29 -17.68 -3.94
N LEU A 327 25.14 -18.23 -3.54
CA LEU A 327 24.91 -19.65 -3.26
C LEU A 327 24.16 -20.31 -4.43
N SER A 328 24.73 -20.30 -5.62
CA SER A 328 24.19 -20.98 -6.80
C SER A 328 22.77 -20.56 -7.21
N GLY A 329 22.28 -19.39 -6.77
CA GLY A 329 20.92 -18.91 -7.03
C GLY A 329 19.85 -19.47 -6.09
N ALA A 330 20.20 -20.31 -5.13
CA ALA A 330 19.22 -20.92 -4.22
C ALA A 330 18.47 -19.90 -3.36
N LEU A 331 19.19 -18.91 -2.81
CA LEU A 331 18.57 -17.84 -2.04
C LEU A 331 17.70 -16.91 -2.91
N ALA A 332 18.10 -16.69 -4.18
CA ALA A 332 17.30 -15.91 -5.12
C ALA A 332 15.96 -16.59 -5.41
N VAL A 333 15.97 -17.90 -5.68
CA VAL A 333 14.73 -18.68 -5.92
C VAL A 333 13.87 -18.70 -4.65
N GLY A 334 14.45 -19.04 -3.49
CA GLY A 334 13.73 -19.06 -2.21
C GLY A 334 13.17 -17.68 -1.84
N GLY A 335 13.94 -16.62 -2.08
CA GLY A 335 13.55 -15.23 -1.87
C GLY A 335 12.38 -14.81 -2.76
N LEU A 336 12.41 -15.19 -4.04
CA LEU A 336 11.33 -14.90 -4.98
C LEU A 336 10.03 -15.62 -4.59
N VAL A 337 10.11 -16.89 -4.20
CA VAL A 337 8.96 -17.68 -3.75
C VAL A 337 8.37 -17.06 -2.48
N ALA A 338 9.20 -16.74 -1.48
CA ALA A 338 8.75 -16.12 -0.24
C ALA A 338 8.11 -14.75 -0.50
N PHE A 339 8.69 -13.94 -1.41
CA PHE A 339 8.14 -12.66 -1.81
C PHE A 339 6.76 -12.81 -2.48
N VAL A 340 6.61 -13.71 -3.44
CA VAL A 340 5.33 -13.93 -4.14
C VAL A 340 4.24 -14.39 -3.18
N ILE A 341 4.54 -15.39 -2.34
CA ILE A 341 3.59 -15.90 -1.34
C ILE A 341 3.24 -14.78 -0.34
N GLY A 342 4.23 -14.04 0.14
CA GLY A 342 4.03 -12.92 1.05
C GLY A 342 3.16 -11.81 0.45
N ALA A 343 3.38 -11.47 -0.83
CA ALA A 343 2.59 -10.45 -1.54
C ALA A 343 1.14 -10.90 -1.78
N MET A 344 0.91 -12.20 -1.99
CA MET A 344 -0.45 -12.76 -2.11
C MET A 344 -1.22 -12.73 -0.78
N ILE A 345 -0.51 -12.91 0.35
CA ILE A 345 -1.10 -12.94 1.70
C ILE A 345 -1.08 -11.53 2.35
N LEU A 346 -0.41 -10.55 1.73
CA LEU A 346 -0.16 -9.24 2.34
C LEU A 346 -1.44 -8.52 2.75
N VAL A 347 -2.46 -8.55 1.90
CA VAL A 347 -3.75 -7.92 2.16
C VAL A 347 -4.80 -9.00 2.25
N ASP A 348 -5.36 -9.12 3.44
CA ASP A 348 -6.44 -10.07 3.73
C ASP A 348 -7.75 -9.44 3.27
N THR A 349 -8.25 -9.89 2.12
CA THR A 349 -9.52 -9.42 1.55
C THR A 349 -10.40 -10.62 1.25
N ASP A 350 -11.59 -10.63 1.86
CA ASP A 350 -12.61 -11.65 1.60
C ASP A 350 -13.20 -11.58 0.18
N THR A 351 -12.81 -10.56 -0.60
CA THR A 351 -13.35 -10.32 -1.94
C THR A 351 -12.28 -10.43 -3.01
N PRO A 352 -12.51 -11.25 -4.05
CA PRO A 352 -11.62 -11.32 -5.21
C PRO A 352 -11.50 -9.96 -5.89
N GLY A 353 -10.29 -9.40 -5.95
CA GLY A 353 -9.99 -8.14 -6.66
C GLY A 353 -9.55 -6.96 -5.77
N ASP A 354 -9.79 -6.99 -4.46
CA ASP A 354 -9.42 -5.89 -3.56
C ASP A 354 -7.98 -6.00 -2.99
N GLY A 355 -7.32 -7.12 -3.21
CA GLY A 355 -5.92 -7.32 -2.85
C GLY A 355 -4.92 -6.77 -3.86
N VAL A 356 -3.65 -7.10 -3.68
CA VAL A 356 -2.61 -6.77 -4.67
C VAL A 356 -2.88 -7.58 -5.93
N SER A 357 -2.93 -6.92 -7.09
CA SER A 357 -3.23 -7.59 -8.36
C SER A 357 -2.13 -8.62 -8.72
N LEU A 358 -2.53 -9.84 -9.06
CA LEU A 358 -1.59 -10.91 -9.43
C LEU A 358 -0.62 -10.51 -10.56
N PRO A 359 -1.06 -9.84 -11.65
CA PRO A 359 -0.14 -9.36 -12.68
C PRO A 359 0.94 -8.44 -12.12
N LEU A 360 0.61 -7.57 -11.16
CA LEU A 360 1.58 -6.69 -10.53
C LEU A 360 2.58 -7.46 -9.69
N ILE A 361 2.13 -8.46 -8.91
CA ILE A 361 3.01 -9.33 -8.10
C ILE A 361 4.05 -10.00 -9.00
N PHE A 362 3.60 -10.65 -10.08
CA PHE A 362 4.51 -11.33 -11.01
C PHE A 362 5.41 -10.35 -11.77
N THR A 363 4.95 -9.15 -12.09
CA THR A 363 5.77 -8.12 -12.72
C THR A 363 6.89 -7.66 -11.79
N ILE A 364 6.57 -7.37 -10.51
CA ILE A 364 7.56 -6.99 -9.51
C ILE A 364 8.53 -8.15 -9.25
N ALA A 365 8.02 -9.36 -9.10
CA ALA A 365 8.84 -10.54 -8.90
C ALA A 365 9.81 -10.77 -10.07
N GLY A 366 9.34 -10.64 -11.30
CA GLY A 366 10.17 -10.74 -12.51
C GLY A 366 11.22 -9.62 -12.59
N ALA A 367 10.83 -8.38 -12.29
CA ALA A 367 11.76 -7.25 -12.23
C ALA A 367 12.83 -7.46 -11.15
N SER A 368 12.44 -8.00 -9.98
CA SER A 368 13.35 -8.33 -8.88
C SER A 368 14.35 -9.41 -9.28
N ALA A 369 13.88 -10.48 -9.92
CA ALA A 369 14.74 -11.55 -10.42
C ALA A 369 15.74 -11.00 -11.45
N LEU A 370 15.27 -10.19 -12.41
CA LEU A 370 16.13 -9.55 -13.40
C LEU A 370 17.17 -8.63 -12.74
N PHE A 371 16.75 -7.83 -11.75
CA PHE A 371 17.65 -6.96 -10.99
C PHE A 371 18.77 -7.76 -10.32
N VAL A 372 18.43 -8.85 -9.62
CA VAL A 372 19.43 -9.72 -8.97
C VAL A 372 20.40 -10.33 -9.98
N VAL A 373 19.90 -10.82 -11.13
CA VAL A 373 20.74 -11.38 -12.21
C VAL A 373 21.70 -10.33 -12.76
N LEU A 374 21.23 -9.10 -13.00
CA LEU A 374 22.07 -8.00 -13.50
C LEU A 374 23.14 -7.61 -12.48
N VAL A 375 22.76 -7.43 -11.21
CA VAL A 375 23.71 -7.06 -10.15
C VAL A 375 24.73 -8.18 -9.92
N MET A 376 24.31 -9.43 -9.92
CA MET A 376 25.18 -10.59 -9.82
C MET A 376 26.16 -10.65 -11.01
N GLY A 377 25.66 -10.42 -12.22
CA GLY A 377 26.50 -10.38 -13.43
C GLY A 377 27.56 -9.27 -13.36
N MET A 378 27.18 -8.08 -12.88
CA MET A 378 28.11 -6.97 -12.67
C MET A 378 29.14 -7.28 -11.57
N ALA A 379 28.72 -7.85 -10.45
CA ALA A 379 29.60 -8.22 -9.34
C ALA A 379 30.61 -9.30 -9.77
N MET A 380 30.17 -10.33 -10.52
CA MET A 380 31.04 -11.35 -11.06
C MET A 380 32.05 -10.79 -12.08
N LYS A 381 31.60 -9.86 -12.95
CA LYS A 381 32.49 -9.18 -13.90
C LYS A 381 33.53 -8.31 -13.17
N ALA A 382 33.13 -7.62 -12.10
CA ALA A 382 34.04 -6.83 -11.27
C ALA A 382 35.10 -7.72 -10.57
N ARG A 383 34.69 -8.87 -10.02
CA ARG A 383 35.61 -9.84 -9.38
C ARG A 383 36.57 -10.50 -10.36
N ARG A 384 36.21 -10.63 -11.63
CA ARG A 384 37.08 -11.22 -12.70
C ARG A 384 38.03 -10.21 -13.32
N ARG A 385 37.96 -8.92 -12.95
CA ARG A 385 38.95 -7.95 -13.45
C ARG A 385 40.29 -8.26 -12.83
N PRO A 386 41.37 -8.40 -13.68
CA PRO A 386 42.72 -8.60 -13.14
C PRO A 386 43.09 -7.40 -12.26
N VAL A 387 43.77 -7.69 -11.16
CA VAL A 387 44.30 -6.64 -10.25
C VAL A 387 45.33 -5.83 -11.08
N VAL A 388 45.02 -4.56 -11.33
CA VAL A 388 45.84 -3.66 -12.17
C VAL A 388 46.82 -2.83 -11.31
N SER A 389 46.86 -3.04 -10.01
CA SER A 389 47.75 -2.31 -9.08
C SER A 389 48.26 -3.24 -7.98
N GLY A 390 49.53 -3.17 -7.68
CA GLY A 390 50.16 -3.91 -6.59
C GLY A 390 51.36 -4.75 -7.04
N PRO A 391 51.98 -5.51 -6.12
CA PRO A 391 53.17 -6.34 -6.38
C PRO A 391 52.96 -7.35 -7.53
N GLU A 392 51.71 -7.81 -7.74
CA GLU A 392 51.37 -8.79 -8.77
C GLU A 392 51.56 -8.24 -10.20
N GLN A 393 51.41 -6.92 -10.41
CA GLN A 393 51.64 -6.27 -11.68
C GLN A 393 53.15 -6.16 -12.01
N LEU A 394 53.96 -6.01 -10.98
CA LEU A 394 55.42 -5.97 -11.13
C LEU A 394 56.03 -7.36 -11.39
N SER A 395 55.38 -8.42 -10.96
CA SER A 395 55.78 -9.80 -11.23
C SER A 395 55.63 -10.09 -12.73
N ASN A 396 56.70 -10.49 -13.39
CA ASN A 396 56.85 -10.61 -14.84
C ASN A 396 56.82 -9.27 -15.63
N GLY A 397 56.87 -8.11 -14.91
CA GLY A 397 56.99 -6.80 -15.53
C GLY A 397 58.24 -6.72 -16.42
N ARG A 398 58.10 -6.01 -17.54
CA ARG A 398 59.26 -5.71 -18.46
C ARG A 398 59.73 -4.29 -18.17
N GLY A 399 61.03 -4.08 -18.21
CA GLY A 399 61.65 -2.78 -18.02
C GLY A 399 62.92 -2.61 -18.75
N GLU A 400 63.50 -1.42 -18.68
CA GLU A 400 64.75 -1.01 -19.29
C GLU A 400 65.75 -0.50 -18.25
N VAL A 401 66.96 -0.97 -18.34
CA VAL A 401 68.05 -0.58 -17.43
C VAL A 401 68.48 0.85 -17.69
N LEU A 402 68.60 1.67 -16.66
CA LEU A 402 68.93 3.10 -16.80
C LEU A 402 70.42 3.40 -16.86
N ALA A 403 71.27 2.57 -16.26
CA ALA A 403 72.71 2.71 -16.26
C ALA A 403 73.37 1.32 -16.09
N ASP A 404 74.64 1.17 -16.52
CA ASP A 404 75.40 -0.08 -16.36
C ASP A 404 75.57 -0.43 -14.88
N PHE A 405 75.33 -1.72 -14.54
CA PHE A 405 75.56 -2.21 -13.19
C PHE A 405 75.93 -3.73 -13.20
N SER A 406 76.62 -4.18 -12.10
CA SER A 406 77.07 -5.58 -11.98
C SER A 406 76.26 -6.41 -10.99
N ASP A 407 75.59 -5.80 -10.02
CA ASP A 407 74.82 -6.47 -8.96
C ASP A 407 73.51 -5.72 -8.70
N GLU A 408 73.58 -4.43 -8.30
CA GLU A 408 72.41 -3.59 -8.07
C GLU A 408 72.45 -2.32 -8.92
N GLY A 409 71.32 -1.91 -9.41
CA GLY A 409 71.17 -0.73 -10.26
C GLY A 409 69.72 -0.21 -10.30
N TRP A 410 69.42 0.53 -11.36
CA TRP A 410 68.09 1.14 -11.54
C TRP A 410 67.57 0.77 -12.94
N ALA A 411 66.26 0.42 -12.94
CA ALA A 411 65.57 0.17 -14.18
C ALA A 411 64.19 0.83 -14.16
N THR A 412 63.67 1.23 -15.32
CA THR A 412 62.30 1.70 -15.48
C THR A 412 61.40 0.51 -15.78
N ILE A 413 60.42 0.24 -14.90
CA ILE A 413 59.48 -0.86 -15.04
C ILE A 413 58.08 -0.27 -14.95
N HIS A 414 57.24 -0.49 -15.98
CA HIS A 414 55.91 0.13 -16.07
C HIS A 414 55.87 1.66 -15.96
N GLY A 415 56.95 2.34 -16.38
CA GLY A 415 57.05 3.81 -16.29
C GLY A 415 57.52 4.37 -14.96
N GLU A 416 57.78 3.51 -13.98
CA GLU A 416 58.34 3.88 -12.68
C GLU A 416 59.78 3.41 -12.54
N THR A 417 60.62 4.18 -11.83
CA THR A 417 62.01 3.83 -11.55
C THR A 417 62.10 2.96 -10.33
N TRP A 418 62.60 1.74 -10.48
CA TRP A 418 62.73 0.76 -9.44
C TRP A 418 64.21 0.39 -9.22
N ARG A 419 64.56 0.10 -7.98
CA ARG A 419 65.84 -0.54 -7.68
C ARG A 419 65.77 -1.98 -8.11
N VAL A 420 66.79 -2.40 -8.89
CA VAL A 420 66.81 -3.75 -9.44
C VAL A 420 68.13 -4.44 -9.08
N ARG A 421 68.07 -5.76 -8.89
CA ARG A 421 69.22 -6.64 -8.65
C ARG A 421 69.26 -7.69 -9.74
N SER A 422 70.46 -7.98 -10.23
CA SER A 422 70.68 -9.03 -11.25
C SER A 422 71.89 -9.89 -10.94
N ALA A 423 71.81 -11.19 -11.22
CA ALA A 423 72.91 -12.13 -11.06
C ALA A 423 74.00 -11.99 -12.15
N VAL A 424 73.71 -11.24 -13.21
CA VAL A 424 74.64 -10.99 -14.32
C VAL A 424 74.77 -9.49 -14.57
N PRO A 425 75.95 -9.00 -15.02
CA PRO A 425 76.10 -7.60 -15.37
C PRO A 425 75.09 -7.18 -16.48
N LEU A 426 74.46 -6.03 -16.30
CA LEU A 426 73.49 -5.45 -17.22
C LEU A 426 73.98 -4.09 -17.69
N THR A 427 73.76 -3.78 -18.99
CA THR A 427 74.12 -2.53 -19.63
C THR A 427 72.94 -1.59 -19.78
N GLN A 428 73.22 -0.30 -19.88
CA GLN A 428 72.20 0.74 -20.12
C GLN A 428 71.36 0.42 -21.38
N GLY A 429 70.04 0.57 -21.33
CA GLY A 429 69.14 0.30 -22.41
C GLY A 429 68.78 -1.18 -22.58
N GLN A 430 69.35 -2.09 -21.78
CA GLN A 430 69.06 -3.51 -21.84
C GLN A 430 67.67 -3.80 -21.30
N GLN A 431 66.90 -4.61 -22.05
CA GLN A 431 65.56 -5.03 -21.60
C GLN A 431 65.69 -6.14 -20.58
N VAL A 432 64.93 -5.98 -19.50
CA VAL A 432 64.91 -6.91 -18.36
C VAL A 432 63.49 -7.33 -18.02
N ARG A 433 63.34 -8.48 -17.40
CA ARG A 433 62.08 -9.00 -16.85
C ARG A 433 62.27 -9.23 -15.36
N VAL A 434 61.23 -8.80 -14.60
CA VAL A 434 61.16 -9.02 -13.17
C VAL A 434 60.86 -10.48 -12.87
N THR A 435 61.71 -11.13 -12.09
CA THR A 435 61.58 -12.53 -11.66
C THR A 435 61.06 -12.65 -10.22
N ARG A 436 61.41 -11.69 -9.35
CA ARG A 436 61.03 -11.70 -7.95
C ARG A 436 60.92 -10.27 -7.41
N ILE A 437 60.08 -10.09 -6.41
CA ILE A 437 59.95 -8.83 -5.67
C ILE A 437 60.43 -9.05 -4.26
N ASP A 438 61.43 -8.30 -3.83
CA ASP A 438 61.98 -8.33 -2.47
C ASP A 438 61.87 -6.90 -1.84
N GLY A 439 60.75 -6.63 -1.20
CA GLY A 439 60.46 -5.31 -0.66
C GLY A 439 60.37 -4.22 -1.73
N LEU A 440 61.34 -3.29 -1.74
CA LEU A 440 61.48 -2.22 -2.74
C LEU A 440 62.51 -2.51 -3.84
N THR A 441 63.10 -3.70 -3.82
CA THR A 441 64.07 -4.13 -4.85
C THR A 441 63.48 -5.25 -5.67
N LEU A 442 63.63 -5.19 -6.99
CA LEU A 442 63.15 -6.18 -7.91
C LEU A 442 64.30 -7.01 -8.46
N ASP A 443 64.27 -8.33 -8.30
CA ASP A 443 65.21 -9.22 -8.98
C ASP A 443 64.84 -9.31 -10.44
N VAL A 444 65.82 -9.06 -11.32
CA VAL A 444 65.61 -9.01 -12.78
C VAL A 444 66.56 -9.90 -13.55
N GLU A 445 66.10 -10.42 -14.64
CA GLU A 445 66.93 -11.17 -15.60
C GLU A 445 66.92 -10.47 -16.96
N PRO A 446 68.06 -10.55 -17.73
CA PRO A 446 68.05 -10.05 -19.11
C PRO A 446 67.02 -10.79 -19.94
N GLN A 447 66.21 -10.06 -20.68
CA GLN A 447 65.30 -10.67 -21.62
C GLN A 447 66.12 -11.10 -22.85
N SER A 448 66.31 -12.43 -23.01
CA SER A 448 66.88 -12.96 -24.23
C SER A 448 66.08 -12.48 -25.44
N ALA A 449 66.72 -11.91 -26.44
CA ALA A 449 66.10 -11.54 -27.72
C ALA A 449 65.44 -12.81 -28.33
N GLU A 450 64.14 -12.97 -28.17
CA GLU A 450 63.43 -13.94 -29.04
C GLU A 450 63.65 -13.50 -30.49
N LEU A 451 64.44 -14.25 -31.20
CA LEU A 451 64.55 -14.17 -32.65
C LEU A 451 63.11 -14.16 -33.21
N LYS A 452 62.71 -13.04 -33.79
CA LYS A 452 61.54 -13.00 -34.65
C LYS A 452 61.80 -14.04 -35.80
N GLY A 453 61.32 -15.26 -35.52
CA GLY A 453 61.24 -16.29 -36.56
C GLY A 453 60.20 -15.84 -37.57
N SER A 454 60.71 -15.63 -38.79
CA SER A 454 59.94 -15.52 -40.00
C SER A 454 59.01 -16.71 -40.19
N THR A 455 57.75 -16.49 -40.40
CA THR A 455 57.00 -16.89 -41.60
C THR A 455 55.62 -16.29 -41.53
#